data_85415d5dfcaeae7552fc566dc473902b
#
_entry.id   85415d5dfcaeae7552fc566dc473902b
#
_cell.length_a   1.000
_cell.length_b   1.000
_cell.length_c   1.000
_cell.angle_alpha   90.00
_cell.angle_beta   90.00
_cell.angle_gamma   90.00
#
_symmetry.space_group_name_H-M   'P 1'
#
loop_
_entity.id
_entity.type
_entity.pdbx_description
1 polymer ?
#
loop_
_entity_poly.entity_id
_entity_poly.type
_entity_poly.pdbx_seq_one_letter_code
_entity_poly.pdbx_strand_id
1 'polypeptide(L)'
;FENLTFFSCFTKKIIEARRKKKNSIQIWGSGNALREVIYCDDIADACIFFLKKNTSESLINIGTGIEKSVTEYARFIMKHLGVNLSIIYEKQKLEGTYRKLLDVSLAKKYGWIYKTPLELGLSKTIIDYLKKNVLNNSNKKRWAD
;
A
#
# COMPACT_ATOMS: atom_id res chain seq x y z
N PHE A 1 17.08 0.82 -4.02
CA PHE A 1 15.75 0.32 -4.50
C PHE A 1 14.98 -0.51 -3.44
N GLU A 2 15.30 -0.42 -2.15
CA GLU A 2 14.83 -1.37 -1.13
C GLU A 2 13.84 -0.83 -0.10
N ASN A 3 13.28 0.38 -0.28
CA ASN A 3 12.34 0.99 0.66
C ASN A 3 10.91 1.09 0.11
N LEU A 4 10.44 0.07 -0.61
CA LEU A 4 9.03 0.00 -0.98
C LEU A 4 8.24 -0.53 0.23
N THR A 5 7.18 0.19 0.63
CA THR A 5 6.20 -0.34 1.58
C THR A 5 5.67 -1.68 1.08
N PHE A 6 5.25 -2.57 1.98
CA PHE A 6 4.75 -3.90 1.60
C PHE A 6 3.68 -3.84 0.51
N PHE A 7 2.79 -2.86 0.55
CA PHE A 7 1.70 -2.68 -0.41
C PHE A 7 2.21 -2.35 -1.83
N SER A 8 3.16 -1.42 -1.95
CA SER A 8 3.81 -1.09 -3.23
C SER A 8 4.62 -2.27 -3.77
N CYS A 9 5.29 -3.01 -2.88
CA CYS A 9 6.03 -4.21 -3.23
C CYS A 9 5.11 -5.30 -3.82
N PHE A 10 3.94 -5.55 -3.21
CA PHE A 10 2.99 -6.53 -3.75
C PHE A 10 2.37 -6.08 -5.05
N THR A 11 1.97 -4.82 -5.18
CA THR A 11 1.47 -4.28 -6.44
C THR A 11 2.48 -4.52 -7.57
N LYS A 12 3.76 -4.20 -7.34
CA LYS A 12 4.84 -4.47 -8.30
C LYS A 12 4.97 -5.95 -8.60
N LYS A 13 5.07 -6.81 -7.57
CA LYS A 13 5.21 -8.28 -7.75
C LYS A 13 4.08 -8.87 -8.58
N ILE A 14 2.83 -8.46 -8.34
CA ILE A 14 1.66 -8.96 -9.06
C ILE A 14 1.66 -8.49 -10.51
N ILE A 15 1.96 -7.22 -10.77
CA ILE A 15 2.07 -6.67 -12.13
C ILE A 15 3.19 -7.39 -12.91
N GLU A 16 4.37 -7.59 -12.30
CA GLU A 16 5.48 -8.31 -12.92
C GLU A 16 5.16 -9.79 -13.17
N ALA A 17 4.48 -10.46 -12.23
CA ALA A 17 4.05 -11.84 -12.40
C ALA A 17 3.10 -11.98 -13.59
N ARG A 18 2.11 -11.08 -13.71
CA ARG A 18 1.21 -11.00 -14.87
C ARG A 18 1.99 -10.82 -16.17
N ARG A 19 2.93 -9.85 -16.22
CA ARG A 19 3.73 -9.57 -17.43
C ARG A 19 4.59 -10.76 -17.83
N LYS A 20 5.15 -11.49 -16.85
CA LYS A 20 6.00 -12.68 -17.06
C LYS A 20 5.20 -13.98 -17.18
N LYS A 21 3.86 -13.92 -17.25
CA LYS A 21 2.96 -15.08 -17.30
C LYS A 21 3.22 -16.13 -16.20
N LYS A 22 3.59 -15.67 -15.00
CA LYS A 22 3.77 -16.56 -13.85
C LYS A 22 2.42 -16.97 -13.27
N ASN A 23 2.37 -18.15 -12.64
CA ASN A 23 1.15 -18.69 -12.01
C ASN A 23 1.10 -18.43 -10.50
N SER A 24 2.15 -17.83 -9.91
CA SER A 24 2.23 -17.61 -8.47
C SER A 24 3.05 -16.38 -8.11
N ILE A 25 2.81 -15.90 -6.87
CA ILE A 25 3.64 -14.90 -6.19
C ILE A 25 4.11 -15.46 -4.83
N GLN A 26 5.24 -14.95 -4.36
CA GLN A 26 5.78 -15.31 -3.05
C GLN A 26 5.50 -14.21 -2.02
N ILE A 27 5.01 -14.63 -0.84
CA ILE A 27 4.81 -13.81 0.35
C ILE A 27 5.72 -14.32 1.46
N TRP A 28 6.50 -13.44 2.09
CA TRP A 28 7.34 -13.78 3.23
C TRP A 28 6.47 -13.98 4.47
N GLY A 29 6.83 -14.98 5.28
CA GLY A 29 6.11 -15.35 6.48
C GLY A 29 4.82 -16.12 6.19
N SER A 30 3.88 -16.08 7.12
CA SER A 30 2.58 -16.76 7.03
C SER A 30 1.55 -16.01 6.21
N GLY A 31 1.77 -14.71 5.96
CA GLY A 31 0.81 -13.82 5.35
C GLY A 31 -0.34 -13.37 6.27
N ASN A 32 -0.31 -13.77 7.55
CA ASN A 32 -1.35 -13.43 8.54
C ASN A 32 -1.14 -12.10 9.25
N ALA A 33 0.06 -11.51 9.13
CA ALA A 33 0.37 -10.23 9.75
C ALA A 33 -0.61 -9.16 9.28
N LEU A 34 -1.17 -8.41 10.25
CA LEU A 34 -2.18 -7.40 10.02
C LEU A 34 -1.54 -6.03 9.77
N ARG A 35 -2.01 -5.33 8.76
CA ARG A 35 -1.49 -4.02 8.36
C ARG A 35 -2.63 -3.06 8.07
N GLU A 36 -2.40 -1.82 8.42
CA GLU A 36 -3.19 -0.69 8.01
C GLU A 36 -2.51 0.02 6.84
N VAL A 37 -3.29 0.48 5.87
CA VAL A 37 -2.83 1.32 4.77
C VAL A 37 -3.73 2.54 4.62
N ILE A 38 -3.13 3.67 4.30
CA ILE A 38 -3.81 4.92 4.00
C ILE A 38 -3.23 5.52 2.72
N TYR A 39 -4.05 6.22 1.94
CA TYR A 39 -3.59 6.90 0.74
C TYR A 39 -2.81 8.16 1.11
N CYS A 40 -1.72 8.43 0.38
CA CYS A 40 -0.78 9.50 0.75
C CYS A 40 -1.40 10.90 0.74
N ASP A 41 -2.37 11.18 -0.16
CA ASP A 41 -3.04 12.48 -0.20
C ASP A 41 -3.89 12.71 1.05
N ASP A 42 -4.45 11.65 1.66
CA ASP A 42 -5.18 11.77 2.93
C ASP A 42 -4.24 12.13 4.09
N ILE A 43 -2.99 11.65 4.07
CA ILE A 43 -1.98 12.06 5.06
C ILE A 43 -1.63 13.54 4.86
N ALA A 44 -1.45 13.98 3.61
CA ALA A 44 -1.19 15.39 3.31
C ALA A 44 -2.36 16.29 3.74
N ASP A 45 -3.62 15.86 3.47
CA ASP A 45 -4.83 16.55 3.93
C ASP A 45 -4.87 16.64 5.48
N ALA A 46 -4.52 15.56 6.18
CA ALA A 46 -4.43 15.55 7.64
C ALA A 46 -3.41 16.58 8.15
N CYS A 47 -2.21 16.63 7.55
CA CYS A 47 -1.19 17.60 7.92
C CYS A 47 -1.72 19.03 7.79
N ILE A 48 -2.36 19.36 6.65
CA ILE A 48 -2.93 20.70 6.41
C ILE A 48 -4.08 20.98 7.39
N PHE A 49 -4.92 19.99 7.65
CA PHE A 49 -6.03 20.12 8.59
C PHE A 49 -5.54 20.46 10.00
N PHE A 50 -4.58 19.70 10.52
CA PHE A 50 -4.07 19.89 11.89
C PHE A 50 -3.15 21.10 12.02
N LEU A 51 -2.48 21.56 10.97
CA LEU A 51 -1.79 22.86 10.98
C LEU A 51 -2.72 24.04 11.18
N LYS A 52 -3.98 23.94 10.71
CA LYS A 52 -5.01 24.99 10.86
C LYS A 52 -5.84 24.81 12.13
N LYS A 53 -5.77 23.64 12.76
CA LYS A 53 -6.55 23.30 13.94
C LYS A 53 -5.77 23.67 15.20
N ASN A 54 -6.36 24.52 16.03
CA ASN A 54 -5.76 24.76 17.35
C ASN A 54 -5.98 23.51 18.21
N THR A 55 -4.89 22.85 18.60
CA THR A 55 -4.90 21.67 19.46
C THR A 55 -3.74 21.71 20.43
N SER A 56 -3.95 21.28 21.67
CA SER A 56 -2.93 21.12 22.70
C SER A 56 -2.28 19.72 22.70
N GLU A 57 -2.73 18.84 21.80
CA GLU A 57 -2.25 17.46 21.74
C GLU A 57 -0.83 17.39 21.18
N SER A 58 0.05 16.70 21.88
CA SER A 58 1.45 16.50 21.46
C SER A 58 1.61 15.44 20.38
N LEU A 59 0.63 14.52 20.24
CA LEU A 59 0.64 13.42 19.28
C LEU A 59 -0.77 13.09 18.83
N ILE A 60 -0.98 13.04 17.52
CA ILE A 60 -2.24 12.60 16.91
C ILE A 60 -1.91 11.54 15.86
N ASN A 61 -2.42 10.32 16.04
CA ASN A 61 -2.27 9.27 15.04
C ASN A 61 -3.18 9.53 13.84
N ILE A 62 -2.61 9.40 12.64
CA ILE A 62 -3.32 9.53 11.36
C ILE A 62 -3.34 8.18 10.66
N GLY A 63 -4.53 7.67 10.41
CA GLY A 63 -4.75 6.36 9.79
C GLY A 63 -6.20 6.17 9.38
N THR A 64 -6.52 4.98 8.90
CA THR A 64 -7.90 4.59 8.55
C THR A 64 -8.63 3.95 9.72
N GLY A 65 -7.88 3.34 10.66
CA GLY A 65 -8.41 2.47 11.70
C GLY A 65 -8.89 1.12 11.16
N ILE A 66 -8.51 0.75 9.91
CA ILE A 66 -8.91 -0.49 9.25
C ILE A 66 -7.66 -1.29 8.90
N GLU A 67 -7.64 -2.53 9.35
CA GLU A 67 -6.54 -3.46 9.05
C GLU A 67 -7.02 -4.65 8.23
N LYS A 68 -6.11 -5.21 7.46
CA LYS A 68 -6.27 -6.48 6.75
C LYS A 68 -4.98 -7.27 6.85
N SER A 69 -5.08 -8.59 6.70
CA SER A 69 -3.87 -9.43 6.59
C SER A 69 -3.12 -9.14 5.28
N VAL A 70 -1.83 -9.43 5.29
CA VAL A 70 -0.98 -9.33 4.10
C VAL A 70 -1.56 -10.17 2.95
N THR A 71 -2.09 -11.36 3.27
CA THR A 71 -2.77 -12.23 2.31
C THR A 71 -4.02 -11.56 1.72
N GLU A 72 -4.86 -10.93 2.54
CA GLU A 72 -6.06 -10.24 2.07
C GLU A 72 -5.71 -9.07 1.15
N TYR A 73 -4.66 -8.29 1.47
CA TYR A 73 -4.19 -7.24 0.57
C TYR A 73 -3.68 -7.80 -0.76
N ALA A 74 -2.92 -8.90 -0.76
CA ALA A 74 -2.46 -9.53 -1.99
C ALA A 74 -3.63 -9.99 -2.87
N ARG A 75 -4.63 -10.65 -2.27
CA ARG A 75 -5.87 -11.07 -2.97
C ARG A 75 -6.67 -9.89 -3.49
N PHE A 76 -6.78 -8.83 -2.69
CA PHE A 76 -7.46 -7.60 -3.08
C PHE A 76 -6.81 -6.96 -4.31
N ILE A 77 -5.46 -6.85 -4.33
CA ILE A 77 -4.73 -6.32 -5.49
C ILE A 77 -4.91 -7.23 -6.72
N MET A 78 -4.82 -8.55 -6.54
CA MET A 78 -5.04 -9.51 -7.62
C MET A 78 -6.44 -9.38 -8.23
N LYS A 79 -7.47 -9.30 -7.39
CA LYS A 79 -8.86 -9.09 -7.82
C LYS A 79 -9.00 -7.79 -8.61
N HIS A 80 -8.43 -6.70 -8.11
CA HIS A 80 -8.48 -5.39 -8.76
C HIS A 80 -7.79 -5.37 -10.14
N LEU A 81 -6.69 -6.11 -10.28
CA LEU A 81 -5.95 -6.25 -11.55
C LEU A 81 -6.54 -7.32 -12.49
N GLY A 82 -7.58 -8.03 -12.10
CA GLY A 82 -8.18 -9.11 -12.88
C GLY A 82 -7.20 -10.29 -13.11
N VAL A 83 -6.34 -10.60 -12.12
CA VAL A 83 -5.40 -11.71 -12.20
C VAL A 83 -5.69 -12.74 -11.11
N ASN A 84 -5.48 -14.01 -11.44
CA ASN A 84 -5.59 -15.12 -10.49
C ASN A 84 -4.24 -15.83 -10.38
N LEU A 85 -3.55 -15.61 -9.26
CA LEU A 85 -2.23 -16.18 -8.97
C LEU A 85 -2.29 -16.97 -7.66
N SER A 86 -1.59 -18.10 -7.61
CA SER A 86 -1.39 -18.82 -6.36
C SER A 86 -0.43 -18.04 -5.46
N ILE A 87 -0.65 -18.14 -4.15
CA ILE A 87 0.22 -17.53 -3.14
C ILE A 87 1.10 -18.63 -2.54
N ILE A 88 2.40 -18.46 -2.61
CA ILE A 88 3.39 -19.33 -1.97
C ILE A 88 3.93 -18.61 -0.74
N TYR A 89 3.77 -19.21 0.44
CA TYR A 89 4.22 -18.64 1.71
C TYR A 89 5.62 -19.13 2.06
N GLU A 90 6.56 -18.20 2.18
CA GLU A 90 7.94 -18.46 2.60
C GLU A 90 8.05 -18.37 4.14
N LYS A 91 7.55 -19.40 4.85
CA LYS A 91 7.46 -19.44 6.32
C LYS A 91 8.81 -19.34 7.03
N GLN A 92 9.91 -19.67 6.37
CA GLN A 92 11.27 -19.56 6.92
C GLN A 92 11.77 -18.10 6.97
N LYS A 93 11.14 -17.19 6.21
CA LYS A 93 11.48 -15.77 6.22
C LYS A 93 10.90 -15.10 7.46
N LEU A 94 11.67 -14.15 8.01
CA LEU A 94 11.22 -13.37 9.16
C LEU A 94 9.88 -12.69 8.86
N GLU A 95 8.93 -12.98 9.73
CA GLU A 95 7.65 -12.27 9.77
C GLU A 95 7.81 -11.06 10.69
N GLY A 96 7.49 -9.87 10.21
CA GLY A 96 7.53 -8.66 11.04
C GLY A 96 6.48 -8.69 12.15
N THR A 97 6.37 -7.59 12.91
CA THR A 97 5.35 -7.42 13.95
C THR A 97 3.98 -7.91 13.47
N TYR A 98 3.32 -8.76 14.26
CA TYR A 98 2.05 -9.40 13.89
C TYR A 98 0.96 -8.37 13.55
N ARG A 99 0.81 -7.31 14.35
CA ARG A 99 -0.22 -6.28 14.18
C ARG A 99 0.36 -4.88 14.23
N LYS A 100 -0.05 -4.03 13.27
CA LYS A 100 0.24 -2.60 13.23
C LYS A 100 -1.03 -1.85 12.85
N LEU A 101 -1.74 -1.39 13.86
CA LEU A 101 -2.96 -0.58 13.73
C LEU A 101 -2.83 0.65 14.62
N LEU A 102 -3.17 1.80 14.10
CA LEU A 102 -3.19 3.05 14.86
C LEU A 102 -4.56 3.26 15.52
N ASP A 103 -4.56 3.77 16.74
CA ASP A 103 -5.76 4.35 17.32
C ASP A 103 -5.98 5.75 16.75
N VAL A 104 -7.01 5.88 15.94
CA VAL A 104 -7.38 7.12 15.23
C VAL A 104 -8.52 7.88 15.91
N SER A 105 -8.91 7.49 17.11
CA SER A 105 -10.04 8.07 17.85
C SER A 105 -9.87 9.58 18.06
N LEU A 106 -8.63 10.01 18.35
CA LEU A 106 -8.33 11.42 18.60
C LEU A 106 -8.46 12.26 17.32
N ALA A 107 -7.97 11.79 16.19
CA ALA A 107 -8.14 12.46 14.90
C ALA A 107 -9.63 12.64 14.57
N LYS A 108 -10.43 11.58 14.76
CA LYS A 108 -11.89 11.61 14.56
C LYS A 108 -12.57 12.60 15.50
N LYS A 109 -12.17 12.67 16.79
CA LYS A 109 -12.68 13.63 17.77
C LYS A 109 -12.48 15.08 17.30
N TYR A 110 -11.33 15.37 16.68
CA TYR A 110 -11.07 16.68 16.08
C TYR A 110 -11.78 16.94 14.74
N GLY A 111 -12.48 15.94 14.20
CA GLY A 111 -13.27 16.03 12.98
C GLY A 111 -12.52 15.64 11.72
N TRP A 112 -11.32 15.03 11.83
CA TRP A 112 -10.60 14.53 10.68
C TRP A 112 -10.88 13.03 10.44
N ILE A 113 -11.21 12.68 9.20
CA ILE A 113 -11.43 11.30 8.75
C ILE A 113 -10.83 11.19 7.33
N TYR A 114 -10.15 10.07 7.04
CA TYR A 114 -9.65 9.81 5.68
C TYR A 114 -10.80 9.78 4.68
N LYS A 115 -10.52 10.17 3.42
CA LYS A 115 -11.53 10.37 2.36
C LYS A 115 -11.39 9.37 1.21
N THR A 116 -10.21 8.75 1.06
CA THR A 116 -9.91 7.90 -0.09
C THR A 116 -10.14 6.43 0.25
N PRO A 117 -11.20 5.79 -0.30
CA PRO A 117 -11.40 4.35 -0.15
C PRO A 117 -10.22 3.55 -0.70
N LEU A 118 -9.99 2.33 -0.16
CA LEU A 118 -8.86 1.48 -0.53
C LEU A 118 -8.81 1.19 -2.04
N GLU A 119 -9.96 0.95 -2.68
CA GLU A 119 -10.09 0.71 -4.11
C GLU A 119 -9.62 1.90 -4.95
N LEU A 120 -10.02 3.09 -4.55
CA LEU A 120 -9.64 4.32 -5.26
C LEU A 120 -8.15 4.62 -5.08
N GLY A 121 -7.64 4.48 -3.85
CA GLY A 121 -6.22 4.65 -3.54
C GLY A 121 -5.34 3.66 -4.32
N LEU A 122 -5.78 2.39 -4.41
CA LEU A 122 -5.09 1.37 -5.20
C LEU A 122 -5.09 1.72 -6.69
N SER A 123 -6.24 2.12 -7.25
CA SER A 123 -6.35 2.52 -8.66
C SER A 123 -5.37 3.64 -8.99
N LYS A 124 -5.35 4.71 -8.19
CA LYS A 124 -4.42 5.83 -8.35
C LYS A 124 -2.95 5.37 -8.27
N THR A 125 -2.62 4.53 -7.29
CA THR A 125 -1.27 3.99 -7.10
C THR A 125 -0.80 3.16 -8.31
N ILE A 126 -1.68 2.32 -8.86
CA ILE A 126 -1.36 1.50 -10.04
C ILE A 126 -1.14 2.39 -11.26
N ILE A 127 -2.00 3.38 -11.49
CA ILE A 127 -1.87 4.32 -12.62
C ILE A 127 -0.53 5.07 -12.53
N ASP A 128 -0.17 5.58 -11.37
CA ASP A 128 1.11 6.27 -11.15
C ASP A 128 2.30 5.34 -11.37
N TYR A 129 2.24 4.12 -10.84
CA TYR A 129 3.28 3.11 -11.08
C TYR A 129 3.47 2.79 -12.55
N LEU A 130 2.39 2.61 -13.30
CA LEU A 130 2.45 2.30 -14.73
C LEU A 130 3.00 3.48 -15.54
N LYS A 131 2.57 4.72 -15.26
CA LYS A 131 3.10 5.94 -15.89
C LYS A 131 4.60 6.08 -15.68
N LYS A 132 5.08 5.95 -14.45
CA LYS A 132 6.52 6.06 -14.13
C LYS A 132 7.36 4.99 -14.82
N ASN A 133 6.86 3.76 -14.95
CA ASN A 133 7.59 2.69 -15.62
C ASN A 133 7.60 2.83 -17.14
N VAL A 134 6.56 3.38 -17.75
CA VAL A 134 6.54 3.71 -19.19
C VAL A 134 7.57 4.80 -19.50
N LEU A 135 7.59 5.88 -18.71
CA LEU A 135 8.56 6.98 -18.88
C LEU A 135 10.02 6.52 -18.68
N ASN A 136 10.29 5.67 -17.70
CA ASN A 136 11.62 5.14 -17.45
C ASN A 136 12.12 4.20 -18.56
N ASN A 137 11.22 3.44 -19.20
CA ASN A 137 11.58 2.58 -20.33
C ASN A 137 11.81 3.38 -21.62
N SER A 138 11.10 4.47 -21.84
CA SER A 138 11.35 5.38 -22.97
C SER A 138 12.66 6.15 -22.81
N ASN A 139 13.00 6.55 -21.59
CA ASN A 139 14.28 7.21 -21.32
C ASN A 139 15.49 6.26 -21.44
N LYS A 140 15.35 4.99 -21.04
CA LYS A 140 16.43 3.99 -21.24
C LYS A 140 16.72 3.70 -22.72
N LYS A 141 15.72 3.74 -23.60
CA LYS A 141 15.92 3.63 -25.04
C LYS A 141 16.59 4.85 -25.68
N ARG A 142 16.47 6.03 -25.06
CA ARG A 142 17.01 7.29 -25.56
C ARG A 142 18.52 7.48 -25.28
N TRP A 143 19.10 6.67 -24.39
CA TRP A 143 20.52 6.71 -24.01
C TRP A 143 21.28 5.43 -24.43
N ALA A 144 20.67 4.58 -25.25
CA ALA A 144 21.26 3.32 -25.75
C ALA A 144 21.66 3.39 -27.25
N ASP A 145 21.53 4.56 -27.87
CA ASP A 145 22.05 4.94 -29.17
C ASP A 145 23.16 5.99 -28.98
#